data_d8fc94a0c3e13afae79f0b8d43c93a73
#
_entry.id   d8fc94a0c3e13afae79f0b8d43c93a73
#
_cell.length_a   1.000
_cell.length_b   1.000
_cell.length_c   1.000
_cell.angle_alpha   90.00
_cell.angle_beta   90.00
_cell.angle_gamma   90.00
#
_symmetry.space_group_name_H-M   'P 1'
#
loop_
_entity.id
_entity.type
_entity.pdbx_description
1 polymer ?
#
loop_
_entity_poly.entity_id
_entity_poly.type
_entity_poly.pdbx_seq_one_letter_code
_entity_poly.pdbx_strand_id
1 'polypeptide(L)'
;MNQVSLVGNITDDPELRYTQSGSALATFTVAVSHRSKHNGEWQDVNDGFFRCTAWRSVAENAAKSLKKGQRVMVIGKLVQRTFEVEGQKRQTIEIQVTNVGPDLQFATAEVAKSTAEGSAASSAEEKQQGA
;
A
#
# COMPACT_ATOMS: atom_id res chain seq x y z
N MET A 1 2.01 -5.47 19.61
CA MET A 1 2.20 -5.82 18.18
C MET A 1 0.86 -5.89 17.50
N ASN A 2 0.76 -5.30 16.31
CA ASN A 2 -0.49 -5.34 15.58
C ASN A 2 -0.21 -5.65 14.11
N GLN A 3 -1.23 -6.19 13.46
CA GLN A 3 -1.14 -6.48 12.05
C GLN A 3 -2.54 -6.35 11.47
N VAL A 4 -2.66 -5.67 10.34
CA VAL A 4 -3.92 -5.56 9.64
C VAL A 4 -3.73 -6.01 8.22
N SER A 5 -4.79 -6.50 7.63
CA SER A 5 -4.80 -6.81 6.21
C SER A 5 -6.04 -6.22 5.60
N LEU A 6 -5.90 -5.63 4.43
CA LEU A 6 -6.99 -4.99 3.73
C LEU A 6 -7.01 -5.45 2.28
N VAL A 7 -8.20 -5.47 1.73
CA VAL A 7 -8.37 -5.64 0.28
C VAL A 7 -9.27 -4.50 -0.17
N GLY A 8 -8.84 -3.74 -1.14
CA GLY A 8 -9.62 -2.62 -1.63
C GLY A 8 -9.01 -2.01 -2.86
N ASN A 9 -9.55 -0.87 -3.27
CA ASN A 9 -9.12 -0.22 -4.50
C ASN A 9 -8.30 1.02 -4.20
N ILE A 10 -7.23 1.21 -4.95
CA ILE A 10 -6.41 2.40 -4.81
C ILE A 10 -7.15 3.58 -5.41
N THR A 11 -7.22 4.68 -4.67
CA THR A 11 -7.97 5.84 -5.10
C THR A 11 -7.18 6.75 -6.02
N ASP A 12 -5.85 6.77 -5.90
CA ASP A 12 -4.99 7.58 -6.73
C ASP A 12 -3.67 6.85 -6.94
N ASP A 13 -2.93 7.23 -7.97
CA ASP A 13 -1.62 6.64 -8.20
C ASP A 13 -0.75 6.86 -6.97
N PRO A 14 0.06 5.87 -6.57
CA PRO A 14 0.96 6.08 -5.45
C PRO A 14 1.94 7.21 -5.70
N GLU A 15 2.20 7.98 -4.66
CA GLU A 15 3.12 9.09 -4.75
C GLU A 15 4.46 8.67 -4.17
N LEU A 16 5.51 8.71 -4.97
CA LEU A 16 6.85 8.30 -4.56
C LEU A 16 7.70 9.52 -4.27
N ARG A 17 8.33 9.52 -3.11
CA ARG A 17 9.23 10.58 -2.71
C ARG A 17 10.47 9.98 -2.11
N TYR A 18 11.50 10.79 -1.96
CA TYR A 18 12.72 10.36 -1.29
C TYR A 18 12.98 11.32 -0.13
N THR A 19 13.33 10.75 1.02
CA THR A 19 13.65 11.57 2.19
C THR A 19 15.03 12.19 2.02
N GLN A 20 15.40 13.07 2.96
CA GLN A 20 16.72 13.69 2.90
C GLN A 20 17.83 12.67 2.98
N SER A 21 17.61 11.57 3.67
CA SER A 21 18.61 10.52 3.75
C SER A 21 18.60 9.61 2.52
N GLY A 22 17.73 9.87 1.55
CA GLY A 22 17.68 9.08 0.33
C GLY A 22 16.79 7.86 0.37
N SER A 23 15.97 7.70 1.41
CA SER A 23 15.08 6.55 1.50
C SER A 23 13.81 6.80 0.69
N ALA A 24 13.40 5.80 -0.06
CA ALA A 24 12.17 5.88 -0.84
C ALA A 24 10.95 5.76 0.06
N LEU A 25 9.95 6.57 -0.21
CA LEU A 25 8.71 6.57 0.55
C LEU A 25 7.57 6.71 -0.43
N ALA A 26 6.62 5.79 -0.38
CA ALA A 26 5.43 5.86 -1.24
C ALA A 26 4.20 5.93 -0.36
N THR A 27 3.24 6.77 -0.76
CA THR A 27 1.98 6.86 -0.05
C THR A 27 0.85 6.64 -1.04
N PHE A 28 -0.19 5.99 -0.58
CA PHE A 28 -1.39 5.78 -1.38
C PHE A 28 -2.56 5.51 -0.44
N THR A 29 -3.75 5.62 -0.96
CA THR A 29 -4.97 5.43 -0.17
C THR A 29 -5.75 4.26 -0.76
N VAL A 30 -6.26 3.41 0.11
CA VAL A 30 -7.05 2.26 -0.29
C VAL A 30 -8.48 2.45 0.20
N ALA A 31 -9.42 2.38 -0.72
CA ALA A 31 -10.84 2.44 -0.39
C ALA A 31 -11.32 1.01 -0.17
N VAL A 32 -11.81 0.74 1.02
CA VAL A 32 -12.29 -0.59 1.40
C VAL A 32 -13.80 -0.56 1.47
N SER A 33 -14.43 -1.54 0.84
CA SER A 33 -15.86 -1.65 0.89
C SER A 33 -16.26 -3.10 0.97
N HIS A 34 -17.50 -3.35 1.30
CA HIS A 34 -18.02 -4.70 1.31
C HIS A 34 -19.41 -4.66 0.69
N ARG A 35 -19.86 -5.80 0.24
CA ARG A 35 -21.19 -5.91 -0.33
C ARG A 35 -22.16 -6.30 0.78
N SER A 36 -23.29 -5.64 0.80
CA SER A 36 -24.31 -5.88 1.80
C SER A 36 -25.68 -5.98 1.13
N LYS A 37 -26.50 -6.89 1.59
CA LYS A 37 -27.82 -7.05 1.03
C LYS A 37 -28.80 -6.18 1.80
N HIS A 38 -29.49 -5.30 1.07
CA HIS A 38 -30.44 -4.40 1.70
C HIS A 38 -31.72 -4.45 0.92
N ASN A 39 -32.80 -4.84 1.59
CA ASN A 39 -34.11 -4.94 0.96
C ASN A 39 -34.08 -5.79 -0.30
N GLY A 40 -33.34 -6.88 -0.24
CA GLY A 40 -33.25 -7.82 -1.35
C GLY A 40 -32.27 -7.43 -2.42
N GLU A 41 -31.60 -6.27 -2.31
CA GLU A 41 -30.67 -5.81 -3.30
C GLU A 41 -29.25 -5.72 -2.73
N TRP A 42 -28.27 -6.07 -3.55
CA TRP A 42 -26.88 -5.99 -3.13
C TRP A 42 -26.36 -4.57 -3.37
N GLN A 43 -25.69 -4.03 -2.37
CA GLN A 43 -25.10 -2.70 -2.43
C GLN A 43 -23.68 -2.75 -1.96
N ASP A 44 -22.85 -1.83 -2.48
CA ASP A 44 -21.50 -1.66 -1.98
C ASP A 44 -21.56 -0.65 -0.85
N VAL A 45 -21.02 -1.04 0.30
CA VAL A 45 -20.96 -0.17 1.47
C VAL A 45 -19.51 0.16 1.72
N ASN A 46 -19.21 1.46 1.79
CA ASN A 46 -17.84 1.91 1.99
C ASN A 46 -17.48 1.78 3.46
N ASP A 47 -16.36 1.11 3.73
CA ASP A 47 -15.88 0.90 5.09
C ASP A 47 -14.82 1.92 5.47
N GLY A 48 -14.33 2.68 4.53
CA GLY A 48 -13.38 3.73 4.83
C GLY A 48 -12.27 3.83 3.81
N PHE A 49 -11.49 4.91 3.96
CA PHE A 49 -10.33 5.16 3.14
C PHE A 49 -9.13 5.08 4.07
N PHE A 50 -8.18 4.22 3.73
CA PHE A 50 -7.06 3.97 4.62
C PHE A 50 -5.76 4.38 3.95
N ARG A 51 -5.05 5.29 4.60
CA ARG A 51 -3.79 5.78 4.07
C ARG A 51 -2.69 4.78 4.35
N CYS A 52 -1.92 4.49 3.34
CA CYS A 52 -0.85 3.50 3.41
C CYS A 52 0.47 4.15 3.10
N THR A 53 1.50 3.73 3.81
CA THR A 53 2.84 4.25 3.65
C THR A 53 3.79 3.06 3.48
N ALA A 54 4.59 3.10 2.43
CA ALA A 54 5.57 2.04 2.16
C ALA A 54 6.96 2.65 2.07
N TRP A 55 7.97 1.86 2.40
CA TRP A 55 9.35 2.35 2.44
C TRP A 55 10.27 1.48 1.60
N ARG A 56 11.30 2.10 1.08
CA ARG A 56 12.43 1.45 0.40
C ARG A 56 11.98 0.63 -0.80
N SER A 57 12.34 -0.63 -0.87
CA SER A 57 12.03 -1.41 -2.07
C SER A 57 10.53 -1.61 -2.26
N VAL A 58 9.79 -1.73 -1.17
CA VAL A 58 8.32 -1.86 -1.29
C VAL A 58 7.77 -0.56 -1.88
N ALA A 59 8.30 0.60 -1.47
CA ALA A 59 7.85 1.87 -1.98
C ALA A 59 8.13 1.99 -3.49
N GLU A 60 9.33 1.66 -3.90
CA GLU A 60 9.69 1.79 -5.30
C GLU A 60 8.91 0.82 -6.17
N ASN A 61 8.76 -0.41 -5.71
CA ASN A 61 8.02 -1.40 -6.48
C ASN A 61 6.54 -1.09 -6.53
N ALA A 62 5.97 -0.59 -5.44
CA ALA A 62 4.58 -0.20 -5.43
C ALA A 62 4.32 0.96 -6.38
N ALA A 63 5.21 1.94 -6.40
CA ALA A 63 5.04 3.08 -7.28
C ALA A 63 5.11 2.67 -8.75
N LYS A 64 5.91 1.67 -9.07
CA LYS A 64 6.01 1.20 -10.44
C LYS A 64 4.84 0.32 -10.84
N SER A 65 4.25 -0.38 -9.89
CA SER A 65 3.30 -1.45 -10.19
C SER A 65 1.86 -1.08 -10.00
N LEU A 66 1.56 -0.19 -9.07
CA LEU A 66 0.18 0.07 -8.68
C LEU A 66 -0.34 1.35 -9.32
N LYS A 67 -1.61 1.33 -9.70
CA LYS A 67 -2.24 2.45 -10.37
C LYS A 67 -3.61 2.69 -9.79
N LYS A 68 -4.08 3.93 -9.94
CA LYS A 68 -5.41 4.30 -9.51
C LYS A 68 -6.43 3.31 -10.04
N GLY A 69 -7.33 2.89 -9.19
CA GLY A 69 -8.42 2.00 -9.54
C GLY A 69 -8.11 0.53 -9.43
N GLN A 70 -6.85 0.16 -9.21
CA GLN A 70 -6.52 -1.25 -9.07
C GLN A 70 -6.95 -1.78 -7.72
N ARG A 71 -7.36 -3.04 -7.70
CA ARG A 71 -7.70 -3.72 -6.47
C ARG A 71 -6.43 -4.36 -5.92
N VAL A 72 -6.13 -4.08 -4.67
CA VAL A 72 -4.88 -4.52 -4.05
C VAL A 72 -5.13 -5.16 -2.70
N MET A 73 -4.16 -5.97 -2.30
CA MET A 73 -4.13 -6.55 -0.96
C MET A 73 -2.98 -5.91 -0.23
N VAL A 74 -3.22 -5.46 0.99
CA VAL A 74 -2.21 -4.77 1.80
C VAL A 74 -2.09 -5.45 3.14
N ILE A 75 -0.88 -5.71 3.58
CA ILE A 75 -0.60 -6.21 4.91
C ILE A 75 0.34 -5.23 5.56
N GLY A 76 0.05 -4.83 6.78
CA GLY A 76 0.89 -3.88 7.48
C GLY A 76 0.48 -3.73 8.92
N LYS A 77 0.96 -2.67 9.56
CA LYS A 77 0.60 -2.39 10.93
C LYS A 77 0.00 -1.01 11.01
N LEU A 78 -0.87 -0.82 12.00
CA LEU A 78 -1.47 0.49 12.24
C LEU A 78 -0.49 1.33 13.03
N VAL A 79 -0.34 2.58 12.61
CA VAL A 79 0.50 3.55 13.30
C VAL A 79 -0.33 4.81 13.48
N GLN A 80 -0.35 5.30 14.70
CA GLN A 80 -1.07 6.52 14.99
C GLN A 80 -0.08 7.65 15.09
N ARG A 81 -0.35 8.74 14.42
CA ARG A 81 0.50 9.93 14.48
C ARG A 81 -0.28 11.06 15.08
N THR A 82 0.40 11.84 15.88
CA THR A 82 -0.17 13.04 16.47
C THR A 82 0.60 14.23 15.92
N PHE A 83 -0.12 15.24 15.47
CA PHE A 83 0.52 16.44 14.95
C PHE A 83 -0.35 17.65 15.30
N GLU A 84 0.22 18.84 15.16
CA GLU A 84 -0.48 20.05 15.48
C GLU A 84 -0.77 20.84 14.24
N VAL A 85 -2.01 21.30 14.11
CA VAL A 85 -2.42 22.17 13.03
C VAL A 85 -3.10 23.36 13.68
N GLU A 86 -2.53 24.54 13.50
CA GLU A 86 -3.10 25.77 14.03
C GLU A 86 -3.39 25.67 15.52
N GLY A 87 -2.42 25.15 16.26
CA GLY A 87 -2.55 25.07 17.70
C GLY A 87 -3.40 23.93 18.24
N GLN A 88 -4.00 23.16 17.34
CA GLN A 88 -4.85 22.05 17.77
C GLN A 88 -4.16 20.73 17.47
N LYS A 89 -4.26 19.81 18.41
CA LYS A 89 -3.70 18.49 18.21
C LYS A 89 -4.63 17.65 17.35
N ARG A 90 -4.07 17.01 16.36
CA ARG A 90 -4.80 16.12 15.48
C ARG A 90 -4.14 14.77 15.49
N GLN A 91 -4.94 13.75 15.29
CA GLN A 91 -4.45 12.39 15.23
C GLN A 91 -4.87 11.78 13.93
N THR A 92 -3.98 10.99 13.36
CA THR A 92 -4.31 10.25 12.15
C THR A 92 -3.76 8.85 12.30
N ILE A 93 -4.43 7.90 11.65
CA ILE A 93 -4.00 6.52 11.67
C ILE A 93 -3.64 6.15 10.25
N GLU A 94 -2.48 5.53 10.08
CA GLU A 94 -2.09 5.07 8.77
C GLU A 94 -1.57 3.66 8.88
N ILE A 95 -1.49 2.97 7.75
CA ILE A 95 -0.99 1.62 7.70
C ILE A 95 0.42 1.67 7.16
N GLN A 96 1.35 1.13 7.94
CA GLN A 96 2.72 1.01 7.49
C GLN A 96 2.83 -0.32 6.80
N VAL A 97 3.03 -0.29 5.49
CA VAL A 97 2.89 -1.47 4.65
C VAL A 97 4.10 -2.37 4.77
N THR A 98 3.88 -3.65 5.01
CA THR A 98 4.93 -4.64 4.93
C THR A 98 4.85 -5.41 3.63
N ASN A 99 3.64 -5.66 3.12
CA ASN A 99 3.44 -6.38 1.87
C ASN A 99 2.27 -5.78 1.12
N VAL A 100 2.39 -5.69 -0.18
CA VAL A 100 1.30 -5.17 -1.00
C VAL A 100 1.41 -5.80 -2.39
N GLY A 101 0.28 -6.00 -3.01
CA GLY A 101 0.26 -6.52 -4.36
C GLY A 101 -1.13 -6.45 -4.95
N PRO A 102 -1.26 -6.67 -6.26
CA PRO A 102 -2.57 -6.69 -6.87
C PRO A 102 -3.36 -7.91 -6.45
N ASP A 103 -4.68 -7.75 -6.38
CA ASP A 103 -5.57 -8.85 -6.07
C ASP A 103 -5.94 -9.50 -7.39
N LEU A 104 -5.67 -10.78 -7.51
CA LEU A 104 -5.88 -11.49 -8.77
C LEU A 104 -7.27 -12.13 -8.89
N GLN A 105 -8.18 -11.74 -8.03
CA GLN A 105 -9.52 -12.30 -8.14
C GLN A 105 -10.18 -11.92 -9.47
N PHE A 106 -9.93 -10.71 -9.97
CA PHE A 106 -10.54 -10.25 -11.19
C PHE A 106 -9.52 -9.72 -12.22
N ALA A 107 -8.24 -9.97 -12.00
CA ALA A 107 -7.21 -9.41 -12.86
C ALA A 107 -6.03 -10.37 -12.94
N THR A 108 -5.16 -10.13 -13.90
CA THR A 108 -3.93 -10.89 -14.01
C THR A 108 -2.75 -9.95 -13.85
N ALA A 109 -1.61 -10.49 -13.51
CA ALA A 109 -0.40 -9.70 -13.35
C ALA A 109 0.81 -10.47 -13.83
N GLU A 110 1.77 -9.75 -14.38
CA GLU A 110 3.05 -10.33 -14.74
C GLU A 110 4.04 -9.83 -13.73
N VAL A 111 4.86 -10.73 -13.20
CA VAL A 111 5.80 -10.38 -12.14
C VAL A 111 7.21 -10.44 -12.68
N ALA A 112 7.94 -9.36 -12.50
CA ALA A 112 9.35 -9.29 -12.82
C ALA A 112 10.11 -9.04 -11.53
N LYS A 113 11.19 -9.75 -11.34
CA LYS A 113 11.98 -9.57 -10.13
C LYS A 113 12.66 -8.20 -10.20
N SER A 114 12.56 -7.43 -9.14
CA SER A 114 13.17 -6.09 -9.14
C SER A 114 14.68 -6.22 -9.00
N THR A 115 15.41 -5.34 -9.71
CA THR A 115 16.82 -5.30 -9.56
C THR A 115 17.07 -4.23 -8.55
N ALA A 116 17.16 -4.66 -7.38
CA ALA A 116 17.33 -3.69 -6.39
C ALA A 116 18.64 -3.04 -6.53
N GLU A 117 18.68 -1.89 -6.54
CA GLU A 117 19.79 -1.29 -6.49
C GLU A 117 19.96 -0.94 -5.30
N GLY A 118 20.19 -0.99 -4.98
CA GLY A 118 20.26 -0.83 -3.86
C GLY A 118 19.87 -2.00 -3.42
N SER A 119 19.81 -2.39 -3.85
CA SER A 119 19.33 -3.43 -3.52
C SER A 119 20.20 -4.30 -3.88
N ALA A 120 20.80 -3.73 -4.13
CA ALA A 120 21.21 -4.26 -4.59
C ALA A 120 21.53 -5.08 -4.42
N ALA A 121 21.68 -4.98 -4.48
CA ALA A 121 21.77 -5.73 -4.68
C ALA A 121 21.60 -6.55 -4.74
N SER A 122 21.52 -6.39 -5.14
CA SER A 122 21.37 -7.14 -5.42
C SER A 122 21.49 -7.99 -5.70
N SER A 123 21.93 -7.92 -6.12
CA SER A 123 21.95 -8.70 -6.60
C SER A 123 22.21 -9.69 -6.38
N ALA A 124 22.71 -9.52 -6.30
CA ALA A 124 22.79 -10.50 -6.23
C ALA A 124 22.35 -11.27 -5.73
N GLU A 125 22.01 -10.83 -5.63
CA GLU A 125 21.55 -11.46 -5.44
C GLU A 125 20.91 -12.11 -5.65
N GLU A 126 20.81 -11.74 -6.04
CA GLU A 126 20.19 -12.27 -6.41
C GLU A 126 20.06 -13.28 -6.54
N LYS A 127 20.44 -13.26 -6.50
CA LYS A 127 20.20 -14.22 -6.78
C LYS A 127 19.96 -15.20 -6.25
N GLN A 128 19.61 -15.22 -5.87
CA GLN A 128 19.01 -16.06 -5.50
C GLN A 128 18.18 -16.47 -5.26
N GLN A 129 17.60 -16.21 -5.30
CA GLN A 129 16.55 -16.56 -5.22
C GLN A 129 15.81 -16.90 -5.57
N GLY A 130 15.60 -17.02 -5.65
CA GLY A 130 14.90 -17.33 -6.16
C GLY A 130 13.87 -17.23 -6.33
N ALA A 131 13.30 -17.22 -6.50
CA ALA A 131 12.23 -17.20 -6.82
C ALA A 131 11.41 -17.41 -6.75
#